data_34af96fc13cf33cb67fd6e4b409b2c38
#
_entry.id   34af96fc13cf33cb67fd6e4b409b2c38
#
_cell.length_a   1.000
_cell.length_b   1.000
_cell.length_c   1.000
_cell.angle_alpha   90.00
_cell.angle_beta   90.00
_cell.angle_gamma   90.00
#
_symmetry.space_group_name_H-M   'P 1'
#
loop_
_entity.id
_entity.type
_entity.pdbx_description
1 polymer ?
#
loop_
_entity_poly.entity_id
_entity_poly.type
_entity_poly.pdbx_seq_one_letter_code
_entity_poly.pdbx_strand_id
1 'polypeptide(L)'
;MPTTGSCLVRGRPAADCVGDVAIAFQAARLQLMRSRVDLEVASAAGFSPDDKTRVIAALAKVGLDASLARRRIDQLSGGQMRRVVIAGLLARSPQALILDEPLAGLDAASQRGLLRLLIDLRRNSGLTVVVISHDFVGLEELCPRTLHLDGGVLTPAPTTAGDMS
;
A
#
# COMPACT_ATOMS: atom_id res chain seq x y z
N MET A 1 -1.60 17.66 -12.58
CA MET A 1 -0.48 17.95 -13.49
C MET A 1 0.61 18.64 -12.70
N PRO A 2 1.89 18.29 -12.85
CA PRO A 2 2.96 19.05 -12.23
C PRO A 2 2.98 20.48 -12.79
N THR A 3 3.39 21.44 -11.99
CA THR A 3 3.49 22.85 -12.42
C THR A 3 4.60 23.03 -13.47
N THR A 4 5.68 22.26 -13.31
CA THR A 4 6.80 22.16 -14.26
C THR A 4 7.34 20.73 -14.23
N GLY A 5 8.10 20.33 -15.25
CA GLY A 5 8.68 19.00 -15.35
C GLY A 5 7.67 17.93 -15.83
N SER A 6 8.02 16.66 -15.65
CA SER A 6 7.22 15.52 -16.07
C SER A 6 7.11 14.47 -14.96
N CYS A 7 5.94 13.84 -14.87
CA CYS A 7 5.72 12.66 -14.03
C CYS A 7 5.46 11.48 -14.95
N LEU A 8 6.35 10.48 -14.92
CA LEU A 8 6.34 9.36 -15.85
C LEU A 8 6.22 8.03 -15.10
N VAL A 9 5.47 7.10 -15.66
CA VAL A 9 5.39 5.69 -15.26
C VAL A 9 5.91 4.87 -16.45
N ARG A 10 7.06 4.22 -16.28
CA ARG A 10 7.73 3.48 -17.37
C ARG A 10 7.92 4.30 -18.64
N GLY A 11 8.32 5.57 -18.51
CA GLY A 11 8.56 6.48 -19.63
C GLY A 11 7.29 7.05 -20.26
N ARG A 12 6.09 6.67 -19.82
CA ARG A 12 4.81 7.25 -20.28
C ARG A 12 4.29 8.29 -19.29
N PRO A 13 3.59 9.34 -19.73
CA PRO A 13 2.93 10.27 -18.83
C PRO A 13 2.06 9.56 -17.80
N ALA A 14 2.16 9.93 -16.53
CA ALA A 14 1.38 9.29 -15.47
C ALA A 14 -0.13 9.40 -15.67
N ALA A 15 -0.60 10.44 -16.38
CA ALA A 15 -2.00 10.61 -16.73
C ALA A 15 -2.53 9.49 -17.65
N ASP A 16 -1.66 8.89 -18.46
CA ASP A 16 -2.00 7.80 -19.38
C ASP A 16 -1.88 6.41 -18.74
N CYS A 17 -1.46 6.38 -17.47
CA CYS A 17 -1.18 5.17 -16.72
C CYS A 17 -2.14 4.99 -15.52
N VAL A 18 -3.40 5.43 -15.69
CA VAL A 18 -4.42 5.32 -14.64
C VAL A 18 -4.67 3.84 -14.29
N GLY A 19 -4.45 3.48 -13.02
CA GLY A 19 -4.57 2.11 -12.53
C GLY A 19 -3.26 1.34 -12.45
N ASP A 20 -2.21 1.78 -13.14
CA ASP A 20 -0.87 1.17 -13.04
C ASP A 20 -0.19 1.50 -11.71
N VAL A 21 -0.55 2.62 -11.10
CA VAL A 21 -0.05 3.07 -9.80
C VAL A 21 -1.22 3.22 -8.82
N ALA A 22 -1.08 2.63 -7.65
CA ALA A 22 -2.05 2.76 -6.57
C ALA A 22 -1.40 3.50 -5.37
N ILE A 23 -2.20 4.29 -4.66
CA ILE A 23 -1.74 5.08 -3.51
C ILE A 23 -2.60 4.77 -2.30
N ALA A 24 -1.96 4.40 -1.19
CA ALA A 24 -2.59 4.33 0.12
C ALA A 24 -2.10 5.49 0.98
N PHE A 25 -3.01 6.35 1.39
CA PHE A 25 -2.70 7.50 2.23
C PHE A 25 -2.57 7.12 3.72
N GLN A 26 -1.90 7.96 4.49
CA GLN A 26 -1.66 7.78 5.92
C GLN A 26 -2.94 7.42 6.71
N ALA A 27 -4.02 8.15 6.51
CA ALA A 27 -5.28 7.93 7.20
C ALA A 27 -6.15 6.92 6.44
N ALA A 28 -5.88 5.61 6.60
CA ALA A 28 -6.64 4.54 5.95
C ALA A 28 -8.17 4.71 6.12
N ARG A 29 -8.64 5.16 7.31
CA ARG A 29 -10.05 5.37 7.58
C ARG A 29 -10.70 6.41 6.64
N LEU A 30 -9.96 7.42 6.20
CA LEU A 30 -10.47 8.46 5.28
C LEU A 30 -10.57 7.98 3.84
N GLN A 31 -9.89 6.89 3.49
CA GLN A 31 -10.00 6.26 2.17
C GLN A 31 -11.16 5.27 2.08
N LEU A 32 -11.68 4.80 3.23
CA LEU A 32 -12.75 3.81 3.29
C LEU A 32 -14.10 4.52 3.16
N MET A 33 -14.74 4.35 2.02
CA MET A 33 -15.96 5.06 1.62
C MET A 33 -17.24 4.24 1.85
N ARG A 34 -17.12 2.94 2.04
CA ARG A 34 -18.24 2.02 2.18
C ARG A 34 -18.37 1.54 3.63
N SER A 35 -19.55 1.05 3.98
CA SER A 35 -19.84 0.58 5.32
C SER A 35 -19.33 -0.84 5.61
N ARG A 36 -19.09 -1.66 4.58
CA ARG A 36 -18.69 -3.07 4.67
C ARG A 36 -17.46 -3.35 3.84
N VAL A 37 -16.71 -4.35 4.26
CA VAL A 37 -15.44 -4.77 3.64
C VAL A 37 -15.63 -5.19 2.17
N ASP A 38 -16.61 -6.05 1.87
CA ASP A 38 -16.89 -6.51 0.51
C ASP A 38 -17.25 -5.37 -0.44
N LEU A 39 -18.08 -4.44 0.03
CA LEU A 39 -18.47 -3.26 -0.73
C LEU A 39 -17.28 -2.33 -0.98
N GLU A 40 -16.40 -2.19 0.00
CA GLU A 40 -15.20 -1.34 -0.10
C GLU A 40 -14.21 -1.92 -1.12
N VAL A 41 -13.85 -3.20 -0.96
CA VAL A 41 -12.91 -3.88 -1.87
C VAL A 41 -13.43 -3.86 -3.30
N ALA A 42 -14.70 -4.20 -3.50
CA ALA A 42 -15.30 -4.23 -4.83
C ALA A 42 -15.37 -2.83 -5.46
N SER A 43 -15.76 -1.82 -4.69
CA SER A 43 -15.82 -0.43 -5.15
C SER A 43 -14.43 0.11 -5.53
N ALA A 44 -13.42 -0.13 -4.70
CA ALA A 44 -12.05 0.30 -4.95
C ALA A 44 -11.46 -0.39 -6.20
N ALA A 45 -11.82 -1.65 -6.43
CA ALA A 45 -11.33 -2.46 -7.53
C ALA A 45 -12.14 -2.33 -8.83
N GLY A 46 -13.36 -1.77 -8.78
CA GLY A 46 -14.22 -1.57 -9.94
C GLY A 46 -14.95 -2.84 -10.41
N PHE A 47 -15.30 -3.77 -9.49
CA PHE A 47 -16.11 -4.95 -9.81
C PHE A 47 -17.36 -5.03 -8.90
N SER A 48 -18.29 -5.95 -9.22
CA SER A 48 -19.50 -6.13 -8.42
C SER A 48 -19.18 -6.72 -7.03
N PRO A 49 -19.77 -6.21 -5.94
CA PRO A 49 -19.64 -6.82 -4.62
C PRO A 49 -20.27 -8.22 -4.52
N ASP A 50 -21.10 -8.61 -5.48
CA ASP A 50 -21.67 -9.96 -5.58
C ASP A 50 -20.65 -10.97 -6.11
N ASP A 51 -19.56 -10.53 -6.71
CA ASP A 51 -18.41 -11.38 -7.08
C ASP A 51 -17.61 -11.76 -5.83
N LYS A 52 -18.18 -12.67 -5.06
CA LYS A 52 -17.60 -13.16 -3.79
C LYS A 52 -16.21 -13.76 -4.00
N THR A 53 -15.98 -14.40 -5.14
CA THR A 53 -14.69 -15.03 -5.46
C THR A 53 -13.58 -13.98 -5.54
N ARG A 54 -13.82 -12.87 -6.23
CA ARG A 54 -12.84 -11.78 -6.33
C ARG A 54 -12.63 -11.06 -5.00
N VAL A 55 -13.71 -10.85 -4.23
CA VAL A 55 -13.62 -10.26 -2.88
C VAL A 55 -12.74 -11.14 -1.98
N ILE A 56 -13.02 -12.44 -1.91
CA ILE A 56 -12.27 -13.39 -1.07
C ILE A 56 -10.81 -13.46 -1.51
N ALA A 57 -10.56 -13.53 -2.82
CA ALA A 57 -9.21 -13.54 -3.36
C ALA A 57 -8.42 -12.26 -3.00
N ALA A 58 -9.07 -11.09 -3.03
CA ALA A 58 -8.45 -9.83 -2.63
C ALA A 58 -8.11 -9.80 -1.13
N LEU A 59 -9.00 -10.30 -0.27
CA LEU A 59 -8.75 -10.40 1.17
C LEU A 59 -7.61 -11.38 1.48
N ALA A 60 -7.60 -12.53 0.82
CA ALA A 60 -6.53 -13.52 0.98
C ALA A 60 -5.16 -12.97 0.62
N LYS A 61 -5.05 -12.15 -0.44
CA LYS A 61 -3.78 -11.49 -0.84
C LYS A 61 -3.17 -10.63 0.28
N VAL A 62 -3.99 -10.12 1.19
CA VAL A 62 -3.52 -9.28 2.31
C VAL A 62 -3.59 -10.01 3.66
N GLY A 63 -3.79 -11.33 3.66
CA GLY A 63 -3.85 -12.17 4.85
C GLY A 63 -5.06 -11.84 5.75
N LEU A 64 -6.19 -11.46 5.16
CA LEU A 64 -7.46 -11.28 5.85
C LEU A 64 -8.35 -12.50 5.60
N ASP A 65 -9.01 -12.95 6.68
CA ASP A 65 -9.95 -14.06 6.59
C ASP A 65 -11.22 -13.69 5.83
N ALA A 66 -11.75 -14.62 5.05
CA ALA A 66 -12.95 -14.45 4.22
C ALA A 66 -14.19 -14.06 5.04
N SER A 67 -14.27 -14.47 6.33
CA SER A 67 -15.37 -14.11 7.23
C SER A 67 -15.50 -12.61 7.46
N LEU A 68 -14.41 -11.86 7.24
CA LEU A 68 -14.41 -10.41 7.34
C LEU A 68 -15.14 -9.72 6.19
N ALA A 69 -15.44 -10.41 5.08
CA ALA A 69 -16.04 -9.81 3.89
C ALA A 69 -17.32 -9.03 4.21
N ARG A 70 -18.19 -9.57 5.07
CA ARG A 70 -19.44 -8.91 5.46
C ARG A 70 -19.33 -8.05 6.70
N ARG A 71 -18.15 -7.95 7.33
CA ARG A 71 -17.95 -7.13 8.52
C ARG A 71 -18.02 -5.64 8.18
N ARG A 72 -18.54 -4.88 9.11
CA ARG A 72 -18.56 -3.41 9.02
C ARG A 72 -17.16 -2.85 9.21
N ILE A 73 -16.83 -1.82 8.47
CA ILE A 73 -15.50 -1.16 8.53
C ILE A 73 -15.22 -0.59 9.93
N ASP A 74 -16.23 -0.04 10.61
CA ASP A 74 -16.10 0.52 11.96
C ASP A 74 -15.84 -0.52 13.06
N GLN A 75 -15.95 -1.81 12.75
CA GLN A 75 -15.64 -2.93 13.63
C GLN A 75 -14.25 -3.54 13.40
N LEU A 76 -13.47 -2.96 12.51
CA LEU A 76 -12.13 -3.44 12.20
C LEU A 76 -11.08 -2.76 13.08
N SER A 77 -10.00 -3.48 13.39
CA SER A 77 -8.80 -2.85 13.95
C SER A 77 -8.12 -1.94 12.92
N GLY A 78 -7.27 -1.01 13.36
CA GLY A 78 -6.50 -0.14 12.47
C GLY A 78 -5.68 -0.92 11.44
N GLY A 79 -5.04 -2.02 11.86
CA GLY A 79 -4.29 -2.90 10.95
C GLY A 79 -5.18 -3.62 9.94
N GLN A 80 -6.38 -4.06 10.35
CA GLN A 80 -7.35 -4.65 9.43
C GLN A 80 -7.87 -3.62 8.43
N MET A 81 -8.22 -2.41 8.85
CA MET A 81 -8.64 -1.33 7.97
C MET A 81 -7.58 -1.02 6.90
N ARG A 82 -6.31 -0.92 7.32
CA ARG A 82 -5.19 -0.67 6.39
C ARG A 82 -5.03 -1.79 5.36
N ARG A 83 -5.15 -3.05 5.80
CA ARG A 83 -5.12 -4.20 4.87
C ARG A 83 -6.32 -4.23 3.92
N VAL A 84 -7.51 -3.80 4.34
CA VAL A 84 -8.68 -3.67 3.45
C VAL A 84 -8.44 -2.63 2.36
N VAL A 85 -7.87 -1.46 2.70
CA VAL A 85 -7.46 -0.46 1.69
C VAL A 85 -6.50 -1.09 0.68
N ILE A 86 -5.44 -1.74 1.16
CA ILE A 86 -4.44 -2.38 0.29
C ILE A 86 -5.09 -3.49 -0.55
N ALA A 87 -6.02 -4.29 -0.01
CA ALA A 87 -6.74 -5.32 -0.75
C ALA A 87 -7.50 -4.74 -1.96
N GLY A 88 -8.23 -3.65 -1.74
CA GLY A 88 -8.96 -2.96 -2.80
C GLY A 88 -8.03 -2.42 -3.90
N LEU A 89 -6.91 -1.83 -3.50
CA LEU A 89 -5.90 -1.32 -4.43
C LEU A 89 -5.25 -2.45 -5.24
N LEU A 90 -4.83 -3.53 -4.58
CA LEU A 90 -4.19 -4.68 -5.23
C LEU A 90 -5.13 -5.50 -6.12
N ALA A 91 -6.45 -5.42 -5.89
CA ALA A 91 -7.43 -6.11 -6.72
C ALA A 91 -7.50 -5.55 -8.15
N ARG A 92 -6.94 -4.35 -8.40
CA ARG A 92 -6.74 -3.76 -9.73
C ARG A 92 -5.45 -4.23 -10.41
N SER A 93 -4.62 -5.01 -9.71
CA SER A 93 -3.32 -5.47 -10.18
C SER A 93 -2.38 -4.33 -10.61
N PRO A 94 -2.16 -3.32 -9.76
CA PRO A 94 -1.25 -2.22 -10.08
C PRO A 94 0.19 -2.73 -10.20
N GLN A 95 1.01 -2.00 -10.93
CA GLN A 95 2.45 -2.27 -11.08
C GLN A 95 3.27 -1.64 -9.96
N ALA A 96 2.76 -0.54 -9.38
CA ALA A 96 3.38 0.14 -8.25
C ALA A 96 2.34 0.49 -7.17
N LEU A 97 2.76 0.37 -5.92
CA LEU A 97 2.00 0.75 -4.74
C LEU A 97 2.81 1.79 -3.96
N ILE A 98 2.24 2.96 -3.80
CA ILE A 98 2.79 4.04 -2.98
C ILE A 98 2.06 4.02 -1.64
N LEU A 99 2.81 4.00 -0.56
CA LEU A 99 2.30 3.94 0.81
C LEU A 99 2.80 5.16 1.57
N ASP A 100 1.86 5.98 2.01
CA ASP A 100 2.15 7.15 2.83
C ASP A 100 1.95 6.79 4.31
N GLU A 101 3.03 6.86 5.08
CA GLU A 101 3.10 6.51 6.51
C GLU A 101 2.40 5.17 6.85
N PRO A 102 2.76 4.06 6.20
CA PRO A 102 1.99 2.81 6.30
C PRO A 102 1.99 2.18 7.69
N LEU A 103 2.98 2.48 8.54
CA LEU A 103 3.13 1.90 9.87
C LEU A 103 2.61 2.81 10.99
N ALA A 104 2.31 4.08 10.69
CA ALA A 104 1.90 5.06 11.68
C ALA A 104 0.61 4.63 12.41
N GLY A 105 0.62 4.73 13.75
CA GLY A 105 -0.54 4.42 14.60
C GLY A 105 -0.90 2.94 14.70
N LEU A 106 -0.06 2.04 14.20
CA LEU A 106 -0.23 0.60 14.38
C LEU A 106 0.56 0.11 15.60
N ASP A 107 0.02 -0.88 16.29
CA ASP A 107 0.77 -1.63 17.30
C ASP A 107 1.90 -2.47 16.63
N ALA A 108 2.90 -2.87 17.43
CA ALA A 108 4.08 -3.57 16.94
C ALA A 108 3.77 -4.89 16.22
N ALA A 109 2.71 -5.60 16.61
CA ALA A 109 2.31 -6.85 15.93
C ALA A 109 1.70 -6.57 14.56
N SER A 110 0.85 -5.55 14.47
CA SER A 110 0.25 -5.08 13.21
C SER A 110 1.29 -4.54 12.25
N GLN A 111 2.28 -3.77 12.76
CA GLN A 111 3.41 -3.26 11.95
C GLN A 111 4.20 -4.42 11.34
N ARG A 112 4.66 -5.38 12.16
CA ARG A 112 5.39 -6.56 11.67
C ARG A 112 4.58 -7.37 10.65
N GLY A 113 3.29 -7.55 10.92
CA GLY A 113 2.41 -8.28 10.01
C GLY A 113 2.21 -7.56 8.66
N LEU A 114 2.15 -6.23 8.66
CA LEU A 114 2.05 -5.44 7.43
C LEU A 114 3.36 -5.44 6.65
N LEU A 115 4.50 -5.30 7.33
CA LEU A 115 5.83 -5.36 6.69
C LEU A 115 6.05 -6.70 5.99
N ARG A 116 5.80 -7.82 6.66
CA ARG A 116 5.91 -9.16 6.05
C ARG A 116 5.03 -9.27 4.79
N LEU A 117 3.78 -8.84 4.88
CA LEU A 117 2.87 -8.83 3.74
C LEU A 117 3.45 -8.05 2.55
N LEU A 118 3.96 -6.84 2.78
CA LEU A 118 4.50 -5.99 1.72
C LEU A 118 5.79 -6.58 1.11
N ILE A 119 6.65 -7.19 1.93
CA ILE A 119 7.83 -7.91 1.47
C ILE A 119 7.44 -9.08 0.57
N ASP A 120 6.47 -9.90 1.00
CA ASP A 120 5.97 -11.04 0.23
C ASP A 120 5.35 -10.60 -1.10
N LEU A 121 4.55 -9.54 -1.09
CA LEU A 121 3.97 -8.97 -2.32
C LEU A 121 5.04 -8.48 -3.28
N ARG A 122 6.07 -7.77 -2.79
CA ARG A 122 7.18 -7.32 -3.63
C ARG A 122 7.93 -8.48 -4.26
N ARG A 123 8.24 -9.52 -3.46
CA ARG A 123 9.02 -10.69 -3.91
C ARG A 123 8.24 -11.57 -4.88
N ASN A 124 6.97 -11.83 -4.59
CA ASN A 124 6.20 -12.85 -5.30
C ASN A 124 5.40 -12.29 -6.48
N SER A 125 5.08 -10.99 -6.48
CA SER A 125 4.23 -10.38 -7.52
C SER A 125 4.99 -9.39 -8.41
N GLY A 126 6.27 -9.14 -8.16
CA GLY A 126 7.03 -8.12 -8.89
C GLY A 126 6.50 -6.70 -8.68
N LEU A 127 5.72 -6.48 -7.62
CA LEU A 127 5.15 -5.18 -7.30
C LEU A 127 6.25 -4.20 -6.90
N THR A 128 6.28 -3.04 -7.54
CA THR A 128 7.10 -1.93 -7.08
C THR A 128 6.45 -1.30 -5.84
N VAL A 129 7.19 -1.21 -4.73
CA VAL A 129 6.71 -0.59 -3.50
C VAL A 129 7.51 0.68 -3.22
N VAL A 130 6.80 1.78 -3.02
CA VAL A 130 7.37 3.06 -2.58
C VAL A 130 6.75 3.38 -1.23
N VAL A 131 7.59 3.64 -0.23
CA VAL A 131 7.15 4.04 1.11
C VAL A 131 7.60 5.47 1.37
N ILE A 132 6.67 6.31 1.80
CA ILE A 132 6.95 7.65 2.32
C ILE A 132 6.83 7.53 3.83
N SER A 133 7.89 7.81 4.57
CA SER A 133 7.90 7.74 6.02
C SER A 133 8.96 8.66 6.61
N HIS A 134 8.76 9.08 7.83
CA HIS A 134 9.75 9.78 8.63
C HIS A 134 10.51 8.83 9.58
N ASP A 135 10.04 7.58 9.71
CA ASP A 135 10.69 6.50 10.47
C ASP A 135 10.97 5.33 9.53
N PHE A 136 12.23 4.92 9.46
CA PHE A 136 12.72 3.87 8.55
C PHE A 136 13.01 2.55 9.26
N VAL A 137 12.83 2.49 10.58
CA VAL A 137 13.10 1.27 11.35
C VAL A 137 12.22 0.11 10.85
N GLY A 138 12.89 -0.96 10.41
CA GLY A 138 12.25 -2.17 9.88
C GLY A 138 11.80 -2.08 8.42
N LEU A 139 12.07 -0.97 7.71
CA LEU A 139 11.76 -0.81 6.29
C LEU A 139 12.90 -1.25 5.36
N GLU A 140 14.08 -1.54 5.89
CA GLU A 140 15.30 -1.80 5.12
C GLU A 140 15.15 -3.02 4.18
N GLU A 141 14.46 -4.06 4.66
CA GLU A 141 14.20 -5.27 3.85
C GLU A 141 13.15 -4.99 2.75
N LEU A 142 12.15 -4.18 3.04
CA LEU A 142 11.11 -3.80 2.07
C LEU A 142 11.66 -2.82 1.04
N CYS A 143 12.42 -1.82 1.48
CA CYS A 143 12.92 -0.72 0.68
C CYS A 143 14.45 -0.62 0.79
N PRO A 144 15.22 -1.42 0.04
CA PRO A 144 16.69 -1.41 0.08
C PRO A 144 17.30 -0.13 -0.50
N ARG A 145 16.50 0.71 -1.15
CA ARG A 145 16.90 2.02 -1.66
C ARG A 145 16.13 3.10 -0.92
N THR A 146 16.85 4.03 -0.31
CA THR A 146 16.30 5.16 0.43
C THR A 146 16.69 6.47 -0.24
N LEU A 147 15.72 7.38 -0.34
CA LEU A 147 15.92 8.76 -0.78
C LEU A 147 15.55 9.69 0.36
N HIS A 148 16.31 10.74 0.54
CA HIS A 148 16.01 11.80 1.50
C HIS A 148 15.43 13.01 0.77
N LEU A 149 14.31 13.54 1.26
CA LEU A 149 13.68 14.74 0.73
C LEU A 149 13.98 15.90 1.66
N ASP A 150 14.79 16.85 1.20
CA ASP A 150 15.10 18.06 1.93
C ASP A 150 15.00 19.28 1.01
N GLY A 151 14.39 20.36 1.50
CA GLY A 151 14.21 21.58 0.72
C GLY A 151 13.53 21.38 -0.65
N GLY A 152 12.74 20.33 -0.83
CA GLY A 152 12.08 19.98 -2.09
C GLY A 152 12.97 19.19 -3.08
N VAL A 153 14.16 18.79 -2.67
CA VAL A 153 15.12 18.04 -3.48
C VAL A 153 15.25 16.60 -2.92
N LEU A 154 15.18 15.62 -3.81
CA LEU A 154 15.43 14.22 -3.47
C LEU A 154 16.91 13.88 -3.70
N THR A 155 17.58 13.41 -2.64
CA THR A 155 18.95 12.92 -2.69
C THR A 155 19.03 11.48 -2.21
N PRO A 156 19.96 10.64 -2.71
CA PRO A 156 20.19 9.32 -2.13
C PRO A 156 20.58 9.49 -0.66
N ALA A 157 19.94 8.73 0.23
CA ALA A 157 20.39 8.66 1.61
C ALA A 157 21.78 7.99 1.65
N PRO A 158 22.68 8.43 2.54
CA PRO A 158 23.95 7.76 2.72
C PRO A 158 23.66 6.30 3.07
N THR A 159 24.27 5.40 2.32
CA THR A 159 24.18 3.96 2.62
C THR A 159 24.83 3.78 3.99
N THR A 160 24.07 3.40 5.00
CA THR A 160 24.62 2.89 6.25
C THR A 160 25.19 1.51 5.97
N ALA A 161 26.27 1.44 5.18
CA ALA A 161 27.14 0.28 5.17
C ALA A 161 27.79 0.28 6.56
N GLY A 162 27.48 -0.75 7.34
CA GLY A 162 28.11 -0.97 8.62
C GLY A 162 29.62 -1.04 8.45
N ASP A 163 30.25 0.08 8.74
CA ASP A 163 31.69 0.13 9.03
C ASP A 163 31.83 -0.20 10.52
N MET A 164 31.83 -1.49 10.79
CA MET A 164 32.36 -2.05 12.03
C MET A 164 33.51 -2.96 11.64
N SER A 165 34.69 -2.32 11.56
CA SER A 165 36.00 -3.00 11.66
C SER A 165 36.22 -3.49 13.08
#